data_e3b11ca4e8919988df128bdb1dbcfd04
#
_entry.id   e3b11ca4e8919988df128bdb1dbcfd04
#
_cell.length_a   1.000
_cell.length_b   1.000
_cell.length_c   1.000
_cell.angle_alpha   90.00
_cell.angle_beta   90.00
_cell.angle_gamma   90.00
#
_symmetry.space_group_name_H-M   'P 1'
#
loop_
_entity.id
_entity.type
_entity.pdbx_description
1 polymer ?
#
loop_
_entity_poly.entity_id
_entity_poly.type
_entity_poly.pdbx_seq_one_letter_code
_entity_poly.pdbx_strand_id
1 'polypeptide(L)'
;MYKRQIFCCTSGKITAHDNSLKLWYDKPAKQWVEALPLGNGRIGAMVFGDPAHERFQLNEETVWGGSPHNNTNPNAKEALPRIRRLIFEGKNKEAQELCGPAICSQSANGMPYQTVGTLHLDFEGINQYDDFYRDLDIEKAIATTRFTANGITYIREAFTSFPDRLLIIKLTASKKKSISFTAHYTTPYTENTEFCISPRKELQLNGKANDHEGIEGKIRFTALTRIDNNGGTLKVTSDSTLQVKNADSVTLYVSIGTNFINYKDVSGDALKAARQYMKQAGKNYTKRKEAHIAAYQQYFNRVSLDLGSNDQIKKPTDRRVREFSSVTDPQMAALYFQFGRYLLICSSQPGGQAANLQGIWNYQLRAPWDGKYTTDILSLIHISEPTRLGMIS
;
A
#
# COMPACT_ATOMS: atom_id res chain seq x y z
N MET A 1 -2.82 -47.78 5.35
CA MET A 1 -4.28 -47.87 5.29
C MET A 1 -4.88 -46.73 6.12
N TYR A 2 -5.05 -45.52 5.54
CA TYR A 2 -5.63 -44.38 6.24
C TYR A 2 -7.10 -44.25 5.88
N LYS A 3 -7.96 -44.37 6.87
CA LYS A 3 -9.40 -44.19 6.72
C LYS A 3 -9.73 -42.71 6.52
N ARG A 4 -10.30 -42.37 5.36
CA ARG A 4 -10.98 -41.09 5.13
C ARG A 4 -12.25 -41.04 5.95
N GLN A 5 -12.34 -40.14 6.91
CA GLN A 5 -13.63 -39.74 7.49
C GLN A 5 -14.28 -38.70 6.58
N ILE A 6 -15.41 -39.09 6.01
CA ILE A 6 -16.28 -38.18 5.26
C ILE A 6 -17.21 -37.55 6.30
N PHE A 7 -17.10 -36.27 6.54
CA PHE A 7 -18.07 -35.48 7.28
C PHE A 7 -19.19 -35.06 6.32
N CYS A 8 -20.39 -35.52 6.61
CA CYS A 8 -21.61 -35.14 5.92
C CYS A 8 -22.04 -33.76 6.41
N CYS A 9 -21.92 -32.73 5.57
CA CYS A 9 -22.39 -31.36 5.88
C CYS A 9 -23.89 -31.31 5.71
N THR A 10 -24.63 -31.21 6.81
CA THR A 10 -26.00 -30.74 6.82
C THR A 10 -26.06 -29.26 6.50
N SER A 11 -26.90 -28.87 5.53
CA SER A 11 -27.14 -27.50 5.10
C SER A 11 -27.77 -26.66 6.21
N GLY A 12 -26.96 -26.01 7.02
CA GLY A 12 -27.36 -24.91 7.91
C GLY A 12 -27.36 -23.60 7.15
N LYS A 13 -28.43 -22.83 7.22
CA LYS A 13 -28.49 -21.45 6.68
C LYS A 13 -27.37 -20.62 7.25
N ILE A 14 -26.42 -20.23 6.40
CA ILE A 14 -25.37 -19.27 6.76
C ILE A 14 -25.99 -17.87 6.72
N THR A 15 -26.39 -17.37 7.88
CA THR A 15 -26.76 -15.97 8.12
C THR A 15 -25.91 -15.41 9.26
N ALA A 16 -24.61 -15.36 9.03
CA ALA A 16 -23.71 -14.45 9.75
C ALA A 16 -22.64 -14.07 8.75
N HIS A 17 -22.45 -12.79 8.49
CA HIS A 17 -21.25 -12.32 7.82
C HIS A 17 -20.07 -12.82 8.65
N ASP A 18 -19.31 -13.75 8.09
CA ASP A 18 -18.08 -14.20 8.71
C ASP A 18 -17.06 -13.05 8.66
N ASN A 19 -16.99 -12.30 9.74
CA ASN A 19 -16.04 -11.17 9.91
C ASN A 19 -14.70 -11.63 10.49
N SER A 20 -14.44 -12.92 10.50
CA SER A 20 -13.26 -13.49 11.18
C SER A 20 -11.94 -12.98 10.60
N LEU A 21 -11.87 -12.75 9.29
CA LEU A 21 -10.69 -12.23 8.59
C LEU A 21 -10.93 -10.84 7.99
N LYS A 22 -11.59 -9.96 8.76
CA LYS A 22 -11.85 -8.57 8.38
C LYS A 22 -11.43 -7.58 9.46
N LEU A 23 -10.73 -6.54 9.02
CA LEU A 23 -10.61 -5.31 9.79
C LEU A 23 -11.80 -4.44 9.41
N TRP A 24 -12.73 -4.19 10.32
CA TRP A 24 -13.92 -3.40 9.99
C TRP A 24 -14.19 -2.27 10.99
N TYR A 25 -14.84 -1.20 10.51
CA TYR A 25 -15.07 0.04 11.25
C TYR A 25 -16.43 0.63 10.90
N ASP A 26 -17.02 1.30 11.89
CA ASP A 26 -18.30 2.01 11.80
C ASP A 26 -18.15 3.53 11.54
N LYS A 27 -16.94 3.97 11.19
CA LYS A 27 -16.60 5.37 10.88
C LYS A 27 -15.50 5.49 9.85
N PRO A 28 -15.43 6.58 9.07
CA PRO A 28 -14.33 6.83 8.13
C PRO A 28 -13.01 7.08 8.85
N ALA A 29 -11.90 6.90 8.15
CA ALA A 29 -10.58 7.26 8.63
C ALA A 29 -10.39 8.78 8.57
N LYS A 30 -9.97 9.38 9.69
CA LYS A 30 -9.58 10.79 9.75
C LYS A 30 -8.08 10.97 9.52
N GLN A 31 -7.29 10.06 10.07
CA GLN A 31 -5.83 10.07 9.99
C GLN A 31 -5.32 8.93 9.10
N TRP A 32 -4.10 9.08 8.61
CA TRP A 32 -3.47 8.08 7.73
C TRP A 32 -3.39 6.69 8.38
N VAL A 33 -3.06 6.62 9.66
CA VAL A 33 -2.95 5.37 10.42
C VAL A 33 -4.28 4.62 10.62
N GLU A 34 -5.40 5.28 10.37
CA GLU A 34 -6.74 4.69 10.44
C GLU A 34 -7.20 4.16 9.07
N ALA A 35 -6.52 4.54 7.99
CA ALA A 35 -6.87 4.14 6.64
C ALA A 35 -6.54 2.67 6.38
N LEU A 36 -7.22 2.05 5.42
CA LEU A 36 -7.07 0.64 5.09
C LEU A 36 -5.95 0.46 4.04
N PRO A 37 -4.90 -0.31 4.35
CA PRO A 37 -3.78 -0.52 3.44
C PRO A 37 -4.12 -1.54 2.35
N LEU A 38 -3.93 -1.20 1.09
CA LEU A 38 -3.95 -2.08 -0.07
C LEU A 38 -2.57 -2.13 -0.70
N GLY A 39 -2.13 -3.28 -1.20
CA GLY A 39 -0.83 -3.42 -1.86
C GLY A 39 -0.76 -4.66 -2.75
N ASN A 40 0.10 -4.62 -3.76
CA ASN A 40 0.40 -5.75 -4.65
C ASN A 40 1.91 -5.95 -4.86
N GLY A 41 2.73 -5.45 -3.92
CA GLY A 41 4.18 -5.47 -4.01
C GLY A 41 4.77 -4.33 -4.83
N ARG A 42 3.98 -3.66 -5.69
CA ARG A 42 4.43 -2.55 -6.53
C ARG A 42 3.70 -1.24 -6.25
N ILE A 43 2.38 -1.26 -6.17
CA ILE A 43 1.55 -0.11 -5.80
C ILE A 43 1.01 -0.36 -4.39
N GLY A 44 1.17 0.64 -3.53
CA GLY A 44 0.48 0.76 -2.26
C GLY A 44 -0.61 1.84 -2.32
N ALA A 45 -1.72 1.61 -1.62
CA ALA A 45 -2.77 2.59 -1.47
C ALA A 45 -3.35 2.54 -0.06
N MET A 46 -3.59 3.71 0.55
CA MET A 46 -4.32 3.81 1.83
C MET A 46 -5.71 4.36 1.54
N VAL A 47 -6.75 3.60 1.91
CA VAL A 47 -8.16 3.90 1.63
C VAL A 47 -8.80 4.49 2.88
N PHE A 48 -9.31 5.71 2.79
CA PHE A 48 -9.87 6.41 3.95
C PHE A 48 -11.35 6.10 4.20
N GLY A 49 -12.13 5.93 3.15
CA GLY A 49 -13.53 5.56 3.24
C GLY A 49 -14.44 6.73 3.61
N ASP A 50 -14.04 7.99 3.38
CA ASP A 50 -14.90 9.15 3.64
C ASP A 50 -16.02 9.23 2.60
N PRO A 51 -17.31 9.34 3.02
CA PRO A 51 -18.44 9.40 2.11
C PRO A 51 -18.40 10.59 1.14
N ALA A 52 -18.06 11.77 1.63
CA ALA A 52 -18.05 13.01 0.85
C ALA A 52 -16.70 13.28 0.18
N HIS A 53 -15.60 12.99 0.87
CA HIS A 53 -14.23 13.31 0.44
C HIS A 53 -13.32 12.10 0.50
N GLU A 54 -13.54 11.14 -0.41
CA GLU A 54 -12.75 9.91 -0.47
C GLU A 54 -11.32 10.20 -0.91
N ARG A 55 -10.36 9.55 -0.25
CA ARG A 55 -8.93 9.69 -0.51
C ARG A 55 -8.27 8.34 -0.68
N PHE A 56 -7.43 8.24 -1.71
CA PHE A 56 -6.52 7.12 -1.93
C PHE A 56 -5.10 7.67 -1.91
N GLN A 57 -4.40 7.56 -0.77
CA GLN A 57 -2.99 7.94 -0.71
C GLN A 57 -2.16 6.84 -1.37
N LEU A 58 -1.24 7.21 -2.26
CA LEU A 58 -0.60 6.33 -3.23
C LEU A 58 0.91 6.23 -3.02
N ASN A 59 1.42 5.03 -3.17
CA ASN A 59 2.85 4.72 -3.21
C ASN A 59 3.20 3.84 -4.41
N GLU A 60 4.47 3.86 -4.79
CA GLU A 60 5.07 2.93 -5.73
C GLU A 60 6.46 2.53 -5.23
N GLU A 61 6.81 1.25 -5.32
CA GLU A 61 7.97 0.64 -4.67
C GLU A 61 9.34 1.26 -5.02
N THR A 62 9.44 1.99 -6.13
CA THR A 62 10.70 2.54 -6.63
C THR A 62 10.82 4.06 -6.49
N VAL A 63 9.86 4.72 -5.82
CA VAL A 63 9.92 6.17 -5.57
C VAL A 63 10.78 6.46 -4.35
N TRP A 64 12.07 6.70 -4.61
CA TRP A 64 13.09 7.00 -3.60
C TRP A 64 13.73 8.35 -3.88
N GLY A 65 14.04 9.11 -2.82
CA GLY A 65 14.84 10.34 -2.91
C GLY A 65 16.26 10.06 -3.39
N GLY A 66 16.97 11.09 -3.83
CA GLY A 66 18.31 10.95 -4.37
C GLY A 66 18.39 10.11 -5.64
N SER A 67 19.53 9.44 -5.85
CA SER A 67 19.81 8.63 -7.04
C SER A 67 20.89 7.59 -6.76
N PRO A 68 21.09 6.60 -7.66
CA PRO A 68 22.19 5.66 -7.56
C PRO A 68 23.54 6.38 -7.42
N HIS A 69 24.31 6.03 -6.40
CA HIS A 69 25.61 6.61 -6.12
C HIS A 69 26.49 5.62 -5.33
N ASN A 70 27.78 5.92 -5.22
CA ASN A 70 28.69 5.12 -4.42
C ASN A 70 28.86 5.73 -3.03
N ASN A 71 28.39 5.03 -2.01
CA ASN A 71 28.48 5.43 -0.59
C ASN A 71 29.76 4.95 0.11
N THR A 72 30.61 4.20 -0.58
CA THR A 72 31.79 3.63 0.03
C THR A 72 32.78 4.72 0.42
N ASN A 73 33.19 4.76 1.70
CA ASN A 73 34.26 5.64 2.13
C ASN A 73 35.63 5.07 1.64
N PRO A 74 36.37 5.79 0.79
CA PRO A 74 37.61 5.30 0.25
C PRO A 74 38.69 5.03 1.30
N ASN A 75 38.61 5.71 2.45
CA ASN A 75 39.60 5.60 3.55
C ASN A 75 39.33 4.38 4.45
N ALA A 76 38.17 3.70 4.33
CA ALA A 76 37.73 2.65 5.23
C ALA A 76 38.72 1.49 5.31
N LYS A 77 39.25 1.05 4.18
CA LYS A 77 40.19 -0.08 4.11
C LYS A 77 41.47 0.20 4.89
N GLU A 78 42.04 1.41 4.75
CA GLU A 78 43.28 1.80 5.39
C GLU A 78 43.12 2.09 6.88
N ALA A 79 41.99 2.65 7.29
CA ALA A 79 41.69 2.96 8.68
C ALA A 79 41.36 1.73 9.54
N LEU A 80 40.81 0.68 8.96
CA LEU A 80 40.32 -0.49 9.69
C LEU A 80 41.38 -1.17 10.58
N PRO A 81 42.66 -1.40 10.18
CA PRO A 81 43.66 -1.99 11.07
C PRO A 81 43.96 -1.14 12.30
N ARG A 82 43.97 0.19 12.15
CA ARG A 82 44.21 1.13 13.26
C ARG A 82 43.03 1.13 14.22
N ILE A 83 41.81 1.15 13.73
CA ILE A 83 40.58 1.08 14.56
C ILE A 83 40.56 -0.21 15.38
N ARG A 84 40.82 -1.36 14.75
CA ARG A 84 40.92 -2.65 15.44
C ARG A 84 41.96 -2.65 16.56
N ARG A 85 43.13 -2.09 16.32
CA ARG A 85 44.19 -1.98 17.31
C ARG A 85 43.74 -1.15 18.52
N LEU A 86 43.12 0.00 18.30
CA LEU A 86 42.61 0.86 19.35
C LEU A 86 41.54 0.13 20.20
N ILE A 87 40.67 -0.66 19.59
CA ILE A 87 39.69 -1.47 20.32
C ILE A 87 40.37 -2.52 21.20
N PHE A 88 41.37 -3.25 20.67
CA PHE A 88 42.12 -4.25 21.46
C PHE A 88 42.96 -3.63 22.55
N GLU A 89 43.39 -2.38 22.42
CA GLU A 89 44.07 -1.61 23.45
C GLU A 89 43.10 -1.02 24.50
N GLY A 90 41.80 -1.21 24.36
CA GLY A 90 40.77 -0.63 25.24
C GLY A 90 40.52 0.87 25.01
N LYS A 91 41.09 1.45 23.98
CA LYS A 91 40.96 2.88 23.59
C LYS A 91 39.68 3.09 22.77
N ASN A 92 38.54 2.72 23.32
CA ASN A 92 37.25 2.71 22.58
C ASN A 92 36.83 4.11 22.11
N LYS A 93 37.11 5.17 22.89
CA LYS A 93 36.78 6.53 22.51
C LYS A 93 37.57 6.98 21.27
N GLU A 94 38.87 6.74 21.25
CA GLU A 94 39.74 7.08 20.10
C GLU A 94 39.34 6.25 18.85
N ALA A 95 38.97 4.97 19.05
CA ALA A 95 38.47 4.13 17.98
C ALA A 95 37.18 4.68 17.38
N GLN A 96 36.25 5.13 18.21
CA GLN A 96 34.97 5.72 17.77
C GLN A 96 35.18 7.07 17.05
N GLU A 97 36.03 7.93 17.56
CA GLU A 97 36.37 9.22 16.93
C GLU A 97 37.01 9.04 15.53
N LEU A 98 37.80 8.00 15.36
CA LEU A 98 38.40 7.66 14.06
C LEU A 98 37.37 6.96 13.13
N CYS A 99 36.47 6.15 13.68
CA CYS A 99 35.52 5.36 12.90
C CYS A 99 34.55 6.23 12.09
N GLY A 100 34.02 7.29 12.68
CA GLY A 100 33.06 8.19 12.03
C GLY A 100 33.56 8.68 10.66
N PRO A 101 34.63 9.49 10.61
CA PRO A 101 35.11 10.06 9.35
C PRO A 101 35.78 9.04 8.41
N ALA A 102 36.26 7.90 8.93
CA ALA A 102 37.00 6.93 8.14
C ALA A 102 36.19 5.77 7.59
N ILE A 103 35.13 5.33 8.28
CA ILE A 103 34.33 4.15 7.91
C ILE A 103 32.94 4.54 7.42
N CYS A 104 32.29 5.53 8.07
CA CYS A 104 30.94 5.93 7.67
C CYS A 104 30.90 6.49 6.24
N SER A 105 29.78 6.33 5.59
CA SER A 105 29.56 6.91 4.26
C SER A 105 29.73 8.44 4.28
N GLN A 106 30.31 8.99 3.23
CA GLN A 106 30.66 10.41 3.17
C GLN A 106 29.50 11.29 2.69
N SER A 107 28.59 10.75 1.89
CA SER A 107 27.56 11.54 1.23
C SER A 107 26.18 11.34 1.82
N ALA A 108 25.77 10.10 2.11
CA ALA A 108 24.43 9.85 2.61
C ALA A 108 24.33 8.53 3.40
N ASN A 109 23.43 8.51 4.38
CA ASN A 109 23.15 7.32 5.20
C ASN A 109 22.08 6.41 4.59
N GLY A 110 21.78 6.54 3.32
CA GLY A 110 20.71 5.88 2.58
C GLY A 110 19.64 6.85 2.12
N MET A 111 18.87 6.46 1.13
CA MET A 111 17.87 7.32 0.50
C MET A 111 16.51 7.14 1.17
N PRO A 112 15.69 8.23 1.31
CA PRO A 112 14.35 8.14 1.86
C PRO A 112 13.38 7.54 0.85
N TYR A 113 12.53 6.63 1.33
CA TYR A 113 11.36 6.18 0.59
C TYR A 113 10.27 7.25 0.59
N GLN A 114 9.73 7.61 -0.57
CA GLN A 114 8.84 8.75 -0.71
C GLN A 114 7.46 8.36 -1.25
N THR A 115 6.47 9.19 -0.96
CA THR A 115 5.09 9.03 -1.47
C THR A 115 4.98 9.48 -2.92
N VAL A 116 3.93 9.07 -3.61
CA VAL A 116 3.53 9.61 -4.92
C VAL A 116 2.59 10.81 -4.75
N GLY A 117 1.59 10.67 -3.89
CA GLY A 117 0.56 11.67 -3.66
C GLY A 117 -0.77 11.02 -3.31
N THR A 118 -1.87 11.77 -3.48
CA THR A 118 -3.22 11.34 -3.14
C THR A 118 -4.19 11.60 -4.28
N LEU A 119 -4.95 10.59 -4.65
CA LEU A 119 -6.13 10.73 -5.50
C LEU A 119 -7.33 11.08 -4.63
N HIS A 120 -8.01 12.16 -4.94
CA HIS A 120 -9.23 12.62 -4.28
C HIS A 120 -10.44 12.37 -5.16
N LEU A 121 -11.54 11.96 -4.53
CA LEU A 121 -12.87 11.89 -5.14
C LEU A 121 -13.83 12.67 -4.25
N ASP A 122 -14.25 13.86 -4.70
CA ASP A 122 -15.16 14.74 -3.94
C ASP A 122 -16.58 14.59 -4.47
N PHE A 123 -17.48 14.09 -3.62
CA PHE A 123 -18.86 13.79 -3.95
C PHE A 123 -19.76 14.95 -3.56
N GLU A 124 -20.46 15.52 -4.53
CA GLU A 124 -21.41 16.61 -4.33
C GLU A 124 -22.67 16.10 -3.59
N GLY A 125 -23.17 16.88 -2.61
CA GLY A 125 -24.46 16.64 -1.97
C GLY A 125 -24.51 15.52 -0.92
N ILE A 126 -23.36 14.98 -0.52
CA ILE A 126 -23.26 14.04 0.60
C ILE A 126 -22.85 14.79 1.88
N ASN A 127 -23.84 15.44 2.53
CA ASN A 127 -23.59 16.18 3.76
C ASN A 127 -23.85 15.35 5.02
N GLN A 128 -24.75 14.37 4.93
CA GLN A 128 -25.09 13.43 6.00
C GLN A 128 -25.20 12.03 5.44
N TYR A 129 -24.90 11.06 6.27
CA TYR A 129 -24.98 9.64 5.90
C TYR A 129 -25.32 8.79 7.12
N ASP A 130 -25.94 7.65 6.84
CA ASP A 130 -26.30 6.60 7.79
C ASP A 130 -25.73 5.26 7.35
N ASP A 131 -25.88 4.23 8.18
CA ASP A 131 -25.48 2.84 7.91
C ASP A 131 -24.04 2.71 7.43
N PHE A 132 -23.15 3.51 7.98
CA PHE A 132 -21.75 3.53 7.58
C PHE A 132 -21.04 2.25 8.00
N TYR A 133 -20.34 1.65 7.04
CA TYR A 133 -19.49 0.49 7.23
C TYR A 133 -18.31 0.54 6.28
N ARG A 134 -17.11 0.25 6.77
CA ARG A 134 -15.94 -0.02 5.94
C ARG A 134 -15.17 -1.21 6.46
N ASP A 135 -14.60 -2.00 5.56
CA ASP A 135 -13.75 -3.13 5.90
C ASP A 135 -12.54 -3.29 4.97
N LEU A 136 -11.56 -4.01 5.47
CA LEU A 136 -10.53 -4.68 4.70
C LEU A 136 -10.70 -6.18 4.89
N ASP A 137 -11.17 -6.86 3.86
CA ASP A 137 -11.22 -8.31 3.78
C ASP A 137 -9.79 -8.80 3.46
N ILE A 138 -9.06 -9.26 4.49
CA ILE A 138 -7.68 -9.70 4.33
C ILE A 138 -7.54 -11.08 3.69
N GLU A 139 -8.63 -11.83 3.55
CA GLU A 139 -8.67 -13.09 2.81
C GLU A 139 -8.71 -12.86 1.29
N LYS A 140 -9.26 -11.70 0.87
CA LYS A 140 -9.42 -11.33 -0.54
C LYS A 140 -8.57 -10.13 -0.96
N ALA A 141 -7.93 -9.44 -0.01
CA ALA A 141 -7.20 -8.19 -0.20
C ALA A 141 -8.06 -7.10 -0.89
N ILE A 142 -9.28 -6.90 -0.39
CA ILE A 142 -10.27 -5.95 -0.91
C ILE A 142 -10.71 -5.03 0.23
N ALA A 143 -10.69 -3.72 0.00
CA ALA A 143 -11.30 -2.73 0.86
C ALA A 143 -12.70 -2.38 0.35
N THR A 144 -13.67 -2.33 1.26
CA THR A 144 -15.06 -1.97 0.95
C THR A 144 -15.50 -0.82 1.85
N THR A 145 -16.19 0.16 1.29
CA THR A 145 -16.91 1.20 2.04
C THR A 145 -18.36 1.20 1.59
N ARG A 146 -19.29 1.13 2.55
CA ARG A 146 -20.73 1.21 2.33
C ARG A 146 -21.34 2.27 3.24
N PHE A 147 -22.26 3.06 2.71
CA PHE A 147 -23.03 4.03 3.46
C PHE A 147 -24.33 4.36 2.74
N THR A 148 -25.29 4.94 3.46
CA THR A 148 -26.54 5.44 2.89
C THR A 148 -26.58 6.96 3.02
N ALA A 149 -26.83 7.67 1.92
CA ALA A 149 -27.01 9.11 1.91
C ALA A 149 -28.20 9.47 1.00
N ASN A 150 -29.06 10.38 1.46
CA ASN A 150 -30.27 10.79 0.72
C ASN A 150 -31.15 9.60 0.28
N GLY A 151 -31.22 8.54 1.08
CA GLY A 151 -31.98 7.32 0.79
C GLY A 151 -31.34 6.41 -0.29
N ILE A 152 -30.10 6.67 -0.68
CA ILE A 152 -29.36 5.89 -1.67
C ILE A 152 -28.18 5.22 -0.98
N THR A 153 -28.07 3.90 -1.13
CA THR A 153 -26.91 3.15 -0.62
C THR A 153 -25.81 3.18 -1.66
N TYR A 154 -24.63 3.60 -1.25
CA TYR A 154 -23.40 3.63 -2.05
C TYR A 154 -22.45 2.54 -1.58
N ILE A 155 -21.79 1.88 -2.52
CA ILE A 155 -20.74 0.89 -2.25
C ILE A 155 -19.52 1.26 -3.08
N ARG A 156 -18.38 1.31 -2.41
CA ARG A 156 -17.05 1.48 -3.02
C ARG A 156 -16.22 0.25 -2.70
N GLU A 157 -15.72 -0.43 -3.71
CA GLU A 157 -14.76 -1.52 -3.56
C GLU A 157 -13.43 -1.07 -4.18
N ALA A 158 -12.33 -1.34 -3.50
CA ALA A 158 -10.99 -1.04 -4.00
C ALA A 158 -10.04 -2.22 -3.75
N PHE A 159 -9.18 -2.50 -4.71
CA PHE A 159 -8.09 -3.47 -4.58
C PHE A 159 -6.92 -3.13 -5.52
N THR A 160 -5.72 -3.45 -5.10
CA THR A 160 -4.53 -3.40 -5.93
C THR A 160 -4.36 -4.73 -6.63
N SER A 161 -4.73 -4.80 -7.91
CA SER A 161 -4.70 -6.04 -8.68
C SER A 161 -3.28 -6.60 -8.79
N PHE A 162 -3.08 -7.84 -8.37
CA PHE A 162 -1.80 -8.56 -8.49
C PHE A 162 -1.42 -8.80 -9.96
N PRO A 163 -2.30 -9.40 -10.80
CA PRO A 163 -1.94 -9.67 -12.20
C PRO A 163 -1.88 -8.41 -13.06
N ASP A 164 -2.72 -7.41 -12.79
CA ASP A 164 -2.81 -6.20 -13.64
C ASP A 164 -1.84 -5.11 -13.23
N ARG A 165 -1.33 -5.16 -11.98
CA ARG A 165 -0.46 -4.14 -11.37
C ARG A 165 -1.08 -2.74 -11.36
N LEU A 166 -2.40 -2.67 -11.11
CA LEU A 166 -3.22 -1.46 -11.05
C LEU A 166 -3.95 -1.39 -9.72
N LEU A 167 -4.22 -0.19 -9.22
CA LEU A 167 -5.29 0.03 -8.26
C LEU A 167 -6.60 0.15 -9.03
N ILE A 168 -7.60 -0.65 -8.65
CA ILE A 168 -8.93 -0.69 -9.26
C ILE A 168 -9.94 -0.29 -8.21
N ILE A 169 -10.78 0.70 -8.52
CA ILE A 169 -11.82 1.23 -7.63
C ILE A 169 -13.15 1.14 -8.34
N LYS A 170 -14.13 0.47 -7.73
CA LYS A 170 -15.49 0.35 -8.25
C LYS A 170 -16.47 1.11 -7.37
N LEU A 171 -17.25 1.98 -8.00
CA LEU A 171 -18.32 2.74 -7.35
C LEU A 171 -19.67 2.27 -7.88
N THR A 172 -20.58 1.93 -6.98
CA THR A 172 -21.97 1.55 -7.32
C THR A 172 -22.94 2.24 -6.37
N ALA A 173 -24.18 2.40 -6.81
CA ALA A 173 -25.26 2.97 -6.02
C ALA A 173 -26.55 2.15 -6.21
N SER A 174 -27.42 2.11 -5.21
CA SER A 174 -28.71 1.42 -5.27
C SER A 174 -29.70 2.06 -6.25
N LYS A 175 -29.45 3.32 -6.66
CA LYS A 175 -30.27 4.07 -7.63
C LYS A 175 -29.40 4.46 -8.83
N LYS A 176 -29.92 4.31 -10.03
CA LYS A 176 -29.28 4.77 -11.28
C LYS A 176 -29.09 6.28 -11.28
N LYS A 177 -28.10 6.76 -12.01
CA LYS A 177 -27.79 8.19 -12.20
C LYS A 177 -27.48 8.94 -10.90
N SER A 178 -26.95 8.24 -9.89
CA SER A 178 -26.71 8.80 -8.55
C SER A 178 -25.25 9.05 -8.22
N ILE A 179 -24.31 8.65 -9.09
CA ILE A 179 -22.90 8.83 -8.84
C ILE A 179 -22.41 10.08 -9.56
N SER A 180 -22.04 11.09 -8.74
CA SER A 180 -21.47 12.34 -9.22
C SER A 180 -20.33 12.75 -8.30
N PHE A 181 -19.16 13.02 -8.88
CA PHE A 181 -17.98 13.45 -8.12
C PHE A 181 -16.99 14.19 -9.02
N THR A 182 -16.10 14.95 -8.40
CA THR A 182 -14.88 15.45 -9.03
C THR A 182 -13.68 14.63 -8.58
N ALA A 183 -12.74 14.43 -9.51
CA ALA A 183 -11.51 13.69 -9.23
C ALA A 183 -10.28 14.55 -9.55
N HIS A 184 -9.33 14.60 -8.62
CA HIS A 184 -8.07 15.33 -8.79
C HIS A 184 -6.95 14.69 -7.96
N TYR A 185 -5.71 15.08 -8.25
CA TYR A 185 -4.55 14.68 -7.46
C TYR A 185 -4.06 15.81 -6.57
N THR A 186 -3.47 15.44 -5.44
CA THR A 186 -2.58 16.29 -4.63
C THR A 186 -1.28 15.55 -4.33
N THR A 187 -0.22 16.28 -4.03
CA THR A 187 1.07 15.70 -3.64
C THR A 187 1.79 16.62 -2.65
N PRO A 188 2.59 16.10 -1.73
CA PRO A 188 3.38 16.92 -0.81
C PRO A 188 4.63 17.52 -1.46
N TYR A 189 4.97 17.15 -2.69
CA TYR A 189 6.07 17.81 -3.41
C TYR A 189 5.67 19.23 -3.78
N THR A 190 6.51 20.19 -3.42
CA THR A 190 6.31 21.62 -3.71
C THR A 190 6.91 22.05 -5.04
N GLU A 191 7.84 21.26 -5.57
CA GLU A 191 8.56 21.53 -6.80
C GLU A 191 8.58 20.28 -7.70
N ASN A 192 8.88 20.51 -8.97
CA ASN A 192 9.02 19.43 -9.97
C ASN A 192 7.81 18.51 -10.08
N THR A 193 6.61 19.08 -9.93
CA THR A 193 5.33 18.38 -10.10
C THR A 193 4.45 19.08 -11.13
N GLU A 194 3.70 18.28 -11.85
CA GLU A 194 2.75 18.75 -12.85
C GLU A 194 1.48 17.93 -12.74
N PHE A 195 0.34 18.62 -12.73
CA PHE A 195 -0.98 18.01 -12.81
C PHE A 195 -1.58 18.36 -14.17
N CYS A 196 -2.02 17.37 -14.92
CA CYS A 196 -2.64 17.62 -16.22
C CYS A 196 -3.67 16.56 -16.57
N ILE A 197 -4.47 16.86 -17.61
CA ILE A 197 -5.39 15.90 -18.22
C ILE A 197 -4.78 15.45 -19.55
N SER A 198 -4.59 14.13 -19.69
CA SER A 198 -4.09 13.58 -20.94
C SER A 198 -5.09 13.74 -22.09
N PRO A 199 -4.65 13.70 -23.37
CA PRO A 199 -5.57 13.69 -24.51
C PRO A 199 -6.62 12.59 -24.49
N ARG A 200 -6.39 11.54 -23.68
CA ARG A 200 -7.35 10.43 -23.47
C ARG A 200 -8.33 10.68 -22.32
N LYS A 201 -8.37 11.88 -21.76
CA LYS A 201 -9.15 12.27 -20.59
C LYS A 201 -8.80 11.42 -19.36
N GLU A 202 -7.50 11.22 -19.11
CA GLU A 202 -6.98 10.60 -17.90
C GLU A 202 -6.38 11.68 -17.01
N LEU A 203 -6.62 11.62 -15.69
CA LEU A 203 -5.86 12.42 -14.73
C LEU A 203 -4.40 11.96 -14.74
N GLN A 204 -3.49 12.92 -14.77
CA GLN A 204 -2.06 12.65 -14.77
C GLN A 204 -1.36 13.54 -13.73
N LEU A 205 -0.59 12.89 -12.85
CA LEU A 205 0.36 13.54 -11.96
C LEU A 205 1.76 13.10 -12.37
N ASN A 206 2.59 14.05 -12.76
CA ASN A 206 4.02 13.84 -12.96
C ASN A 206 4.79 14.42 -11.77
N GLY A 207 5.83 13.74 -11.33
CA GLY A 207 6.68 14.23 -10.25
C GLY A 207 8.10 13.71 -10.34
N LYS A 208 8.98 14.36 -9.58
CA LYS A 208 10.39 13.98 -9.39
C LYS A 208 10.64 13.86 -7.88
N ALA A 209 11.25 12.77 -7.47
CA ALA A 209 11.66 12.56 -6.08
C ALA A 209 12.73 13.61 -5.66
N ASN A 210 12.73 13.93 -4.36
CA ASN A 210 13.56 15.00 -3.82
C ASN A 210 15.05 14.62 -3.77
N ASP A 211 15.87 15.64 -3.77
CA ASP A 211 17.27 15.55 -3.38
C ASP A 211 17.38 15.10 -1.91
N HIS A 212 18.47 14.43 -1.56
CA HIS A 212 18.73 13.99 -0.19
C HIS A 212 20.23 14.01 0.11
N GLU A 213 20.62 14.69 1.21
CA GLU A 213 21.99 14.76 1.72
C GLU A 213 23.05 15.03 0.62
N GLY A 214 22.78 15.98 -0.28
CA GLY A 214 23.66 16.36 -1.38
C GLY A 214 23.59 15.45 -2.61
N ILE A 215 22.75 14.42 -2.60
CA ILE A 215 22.52 13.57 -3.76
C ILE A 215 21.25 14.02 -4.49
N GLU A 216 21.40 14.40 -5.75
CA GLU A 216 20.28 14.83 -6.59
C GLU A 216 19.25 13.71 -6.77
N GLY A 217 17.95 14.03 -6.58
CA GLY A 217 16.84 13.16 -6.89
C GLY A 217 16.71 12.96 -8.40
N LYS A 218 16.69 11.70 -8.87
CA LYS A 218 16.57 11.38 -10.30
C LYS A 218 15.39 10.48 -10.61
N ILE A 219 14.73 9.96 -9.61
CA ILE A 219 13.50 9.17 -9.84
C ILE A 219 12.39 10.12 -10.26
N ARG A 220 11.83 9.87 -11.44
CA ARG A 220 10.62 10.50 -11.96
C ARG A 220 9.49 9.49 -11.91
N PHE A 221 8.30 9.97 -11.58
CA PHE A 221 7.10 9.12 -11.55
C PHE A 221 5.95 9.77 -12.30
N THR A 222 5.06 8.94 -12.81
CA THR A 222 3.78 9.35 -13.39
C THR A 222 2.68 8.47 -12.82
N ALA A 223 1.67 9.08 -12.21
CA ALA A 223 0.43 8.43 -11.85
C ALA A 223 -0.65 8.81 -12.88
N LEU A 224 -1.34 7.82 -13.41
CA LEU A 224 -2.46 7.99 -14.35
C LEU A 224 -3.73 7.43 -13.71
N THR A 225 -4.84 8.18 -13.80
CA THR A 225 -6.18 7.68 -13.48
C THR A 225 -7.08 7.75 -14.68
N ARG A 226 -7.53 6.59 -15.15
CA ARG A 226 -8.59 6.44 -16.13
C ARG A 226 -9.90 6.19 -15.43
N ILE A 227 -10.96 6.87 -15.88
CA ILE A 227 -12.32 6.75 -15.37
C ILE A 227 -13.24 6.16 -16.44
N ASP A 228 -13.78 4.98 -16.18
CA ASP A 228 -14.78 4.33 -17.02
C ASP A 228 -16.15 4.45 -16.34
N ASN A 229 -16.99 5.40 -16.80
CA ASN A 229 -18.34 5.59 -16.31
C ASN A 229 -19.35 4.80 -17.15
N ASN A 230 -20.28 4.13 -16.47
CA ASN A 230 -21.47 3.54 -17.07
C ASN A 230 -22.63 4.51 -16.86
N GLY A 231 -23.20 5.01 -17.96
CA GLY A 231 -24.15 6.12 -17.90
C GLY A 231 -23.51 7.46 -17.50
N GLY A 232 -24.32 8.51 -17.48
CA GLY A 232 -23.86 9.84 -17.12
C GLY A 232 -22.81 10.44 -18.07
N THR A 233 -22.04 11.41 -17.57
CA THR A 233 -21.04 12.13 -18.38
C THR A 233 -19.71 12.23 -17.64
N LEU A 234 -18.60 12.19 -18.38
CA LEU A 234 -17.24 12.51 -17.93
C LEU A 234 -16.77 13.80 -18.66
N LYS A 235 -16.46 14.84 -17.89
CA LYS A 235 -16.01 16.14 -18.38
C LYS A 235 -14.70 16.55 -17.77
N VAL A 236 -13.89 17.25 -18.54
CA VAL A 236 -12.73 18.00 -18.04
C VAL A 236 -13.26 19.34 -17.54
N THR A 237 -13.00 19.69 -16.30
CA THR A 237 -13.47 20.94 -15.67
C THR A 237 -12.34 21.93 -15.41
N SER A 238 -11.11 21.44 -15.36
CA SER A 238 -9.89 22.25 -15.34
C SER A 238 -8.72 21.43 -15.90
N ASP A 239 -7.55 22.01 -15.96
CA ASP A 239 -6.32 21.36 -16.44
C ASP A 239 -5.93 20.11 -15.63
N SER A 240 -6.47 19.97 -14.43
CA SER A 240 -6.12 18.91 -13.48
C SER A 240 -7.33 18.21 -12.83
N THR A 241 -8.55 18.46 -13.31
CA THR A 241 -9.77 17.94 -12.68
C THR A 241 -10.71 17.30 -13.70
N LEU A 242 -11.16 16.08 -13.39
CA LEU A 242 -12.22 15.38 -14.09
C LEU A 242 -13.50 15.37 -13.27
N GLN A 243 -14.63 15.58 -13.91
CA GLN A 243 -15.95 15.49 -13.28
C GLN A 243 -16.79 14.38 -13.92
N VAL A 244 -17.31 13.49 -13.08
CA VAL A 244 -18.36 12.54 -13.42
C VAL A 244 -19.70 13.09 -12.94
N LYS A 245 -20.74 13.04 -13.77
CA LYS A 245 -22.10 13.39 -13.36
C LYS A 245 -23.11 12.33 -13.76
N ASN A 246 -24.00 11.99 -12.83
CA ASN A 246 -25.16 11.12 -13.03
C ASN A 246 -24.80 9.73 -13.60
N ALA A 247 -23.70 9.13 -13.18
CA ALA A 247 -23.36 7.78 -13.59
C ALA A 247 -24.16 6.71 -12.79
N ASP A 248 -24.42 5.58 -13.43
CA ASP A 248 -25.03 4.40 -12.80
C ASP A 248 -23.98 3.62 -11.99
N SER A 249 -22.79 3.52 -12.55
CA SER A 249 -21.60 2.97 -11.87
C SER A 249 -20.33 3.54 -12.49
N VAL A 250 -19.24 3.51 -11.74
CA VAL A 250 -17.93 3.98 -12.22
C VAL A 250 -16.85 2.98 -11.83
N THR A 251 -15.87 2.78 -12.72
CA THR A 251 -14.65 2.06 -12.41
C THR A 251 -13.46 2.97 -12.69
N LEU A 252 -12.60 3.18 -11.69
CA LEU A 252 -11.36 3.88 -11.85
C LEU A 252 -10.21 2.88 -11.90
N TYR A 253 -9.25 3.13 -12.77
CA TYR A 253 -8.00 2.39 -12.88
C TYR A 253 -6.86 3.36 -12.66
N VAL A 254 -6.04 3.09 -11.64
CA VAL A 254 -4.86 3.89 -11.32
C VAL A 254 -3.63 3.08 -11.64
N SER A 255 -2.77 3.60 -12.49
CA SER A 255 -1.44 3.07 -12.77
C SER A 255 -0.38 4.06 -12.33
N ILE A 256 0.74 3.56 -11.84
CA ILE A 256 1.90 4.38 -11.50
C ILE A 256 3.10 3.75 -12.19
N GLY A 257 3.89 4.56 -12.85
CA GLY A 257 5.16 4.17 -13.45
C GLY A 257 6.27 5.09 -13.01
N THR A 258 7.49 4.58 -13.00
CA THR A 258 8.70 5.35 -12.73
C THR A 258 9.72 5.17 -13.84
N ASN A 259 10.76 5.98 -13.83
CA ASN A 259 11.91 5.82 -14.73
C ASN A 259 12.95 4.82 -14.19
N PHE A 260 12.67 4.12 -13.10
CA PHE A 260 13.54 3.10 -12.53
C PHE A 260 13.60 1.87 -13.43
N ILE A 261 14.79 1.45 -13.83
CA ILE A 261 15.07 0.19 -14.54
C ILE A 261 15.68 -0.82 -13.57
N ASN A 262 16.70 -0.40 -12.83
CA ASN A 262 17.36 -1.17 -11.78
C ASN A 262 18.15 -0.23 -10.85
N TYR A 263 18.77 -0.76 -9.82
CA TYR A 263 19.49 0.00 -8.81
C TYR A 263 20.70 0.81 -9.31
N LYS A 264 21.12 0.64 -10.56
CA LYS A 264 22.16 1.43 -11.21
C LYS A 264 21.65 2.34 -12.32
N ASP A 265 20.44 2.08 -12.81
CA ASP A 265 19.90 2.71 -14.00
C ASP A 265 18.50 3.26 -13.76
N VAL A 266 18.38 4.57 -13.86
CA VAL A 266 17.13 5.35 -13.74
C VAL A 266 16.85 6.14 -15.02
N SER A 267 17.26 5.62 -16.19
CA SER A 267 17.08 6.27 -17.49
C SER A 267 15.74 5.94 -18.17
N GLY A 268 14.87 5.18 -17.53
CA GLY A 268 13.58 4.80 -18.08
C GLY A 268 12.62 5.97 -18.30
N ASP A 269 11.42 5.63 -18.78
CA ASP A 269 10.34 6.60 -19.04
C ASP A 269 9.13 6.26 -18.15
N ALA A 270 8.86 7.12 -17.19
CA ALA A 270 7.80 6.95 -16.21
C ALA A 270 6.40 6.92 -16.85
N LEU A 271 6.13 7.81 -17.81
CA LEU A 271 4.84 7.86 -18.51
C LEU A 271 4.63 6.61 -19.36
N LYS A 272 5.67 6.17 -20.08
CA LYS A 272 5.61 4.94 -20.89
C LYS A 272 5.35 3.72 -20.00
N ALA A 273 6.00 3.62 -18.84
CA ALA A 273 5.76 2.56 -17.87
C ALA A 273 4.32 2.60 -17.32
N ALA A 274 3.82 3.75 -16.88
CA ALA A 274 2.44 3.90 -16.42
C ALA A 274 1.43 3.52 -17.51
N ARG A 275 1.64 3.94 -18.76
CA ARG A 275 0.79 3.58 -19.89
C ARG A 275 0.82 2.10 -20.23
N GLN A 276 1.96 1.44 -20.04
CA GLN A 276 2.07 -0.01 -20.27
C GLN A 276 1.20 -0.79 -19.27
N TYR A 277 1.21 -0.42 -18.00
CA TYR A 277 0.31 -1.01 -17.00
C TYR A 277 -1.16 -0.66 -17.28
N MET A 278 -1.46 0.58 -17.68
CA MET A 278 -2.82 1.01 -18.04
C MET A 278 -3.42 0.20 -19.19
N LYS A 279 -2.61 -0.36 -20.09
CA LYS A 279 -3.10 -1.28 -21.15
C LYS A 279 -3.76 -2.55 -20.60
N GLN A 280 -3.38 -2.95 -19.39
CA GLN A 280 -3.99 -4.08 -18.68
C GLN A 280 -5.38 -3.73 -18.14
N ALA A 281 -5.76 -2.46 -18.04
CA ALA A 281 -7.10 -2.04 -17.64
C ALA A 281 -8.13 -2.59 -18.63
N GLY A 282 -9.00 -3.46 -18.16
CA GLY A 282 -10.00 -4.13 -18.97
C GLY A 282 -11.41 -3.73 -18.58
N LYS A 283 -12.37 -3.98 -19.47
CA LYS A 283 -13.77 -3.61 -19.29
C LYS A 283 -14.53 -4.50 -18.29
N ASN A 284 -14.05 -5.71 -18.00
CA ASN A 284 -14.76 -6.65 -17.13
C ASN A 284 -14.20 -6.62 -15.70
N TYR A 285 -14.81 -5.82 -14.85
CA TYR A 285 -14.46 -5.69 -13.43
C TYR A 285 -14.50 -7.04 -12.69
N THR A 286 -15.55 -7.86 -12.89
CA THR A 286 -15.73 -9.13 -12.16
C THR A 286 -14.57 -10.08 -12.42
N LYS A 287 -14.19 -10.28 -13.68
CA LYS A 287 -13.04 -11.12 -14.04
C LYS A 287 -11.73 -10.64 -13.42
N ARG A 288 -11.54 -9.31 -13.34
CA ARG A 288 -10.35 -8.71 -12.70
C ARG A 288 -10.31 -8.95 -11.20
N LYS A 289 -11.45 -8.77 -10.55
CA LYS A 289 -11.60 -9.06 -9.12
C LYS A 289 -11.34 -10.54 -8.81
N GLU A 290 -11.90 -11.45 -9.59
CA GLU A 290 -11.66 -12.89 -9.46
C GLU A 290 -10.20 -13.27 -9.68
N ALA A 291 -9.55 -12.73 -10.72
CA ALA A 291 -8.14 -12.96 -11.00
C ALA A 291 -7.23 -12.41 -9.90
N HIS A 292 -7.56 -11.23 -9.34
CA HIS A 292 -6.85 -10.66 -8.19
C HIS A 292 -6.95 -11.58 -6.97
N ILE A 293 -8.16 -11.99 -6.60
CA ILE A 293 -8.39 -12.88 -5.46
C ILE A 293 -7.62 -14.19 -5.64
N ALA A 294 -7.73 -14.83 -6.80
CA ALA A 294 -7.04 -16.08 -7.08
C ALA A 294 -5.52 -15.95 -6.98
N ALA A 295 -4.93 -14.87 -7.52
CA ALA A 295 -3.49 -14.62 -7.45
C ALA A 295 -3.02 -14.36 -6.02
N TYR A 296 -3.74 -13.54 -5.25
CA TYR A 296 -3.43 -13.24 -3.86
C TYR A 296 -3.54 -14.48 -2.97
N GLN A 297 -4.59 -15.27 -3.12
CA GLN A 297 -4.85 -16.46 -2.31
C GLN A 297 -3.84 -17.58 -2.50
N GLN A 298 -3.06 -17.60 -3.60
CA GLN A 298 -1.93 -18.52 -3.75
C GLN A 298 -0.88 -18.35 -2.64
N TYR A 299 -0.75 -17.15 -2.08
CA TYR A 299 0.13 -16.86 -0.94
C TYR A 299 -0.63 -16.93 0.39
N PHE A 300 -1.79 -16.30 0.47
CA PHE A 300 -2.51 -16.16 1.74
C PHE A 300 -3.01 -17.50 2.29
N ASN A 301 -3.53 -18.38 1.45
CA ASN A 301 -4.12 -19.67 1.88
C ASN A 301 -3.08 -20.73 2.27
N ARG A 302 -1.78 -20.41 2.22
CA ARG A 302 -0.72 -21.35 2.65
C ARG A 302 -0.66 -21.57 4.15
N VAL A 303 -1.16 -20.61 4.93
CA VAL A 303 -1.13 -20.66 6.40
C VAL A 303 -2.46 -20.15 6.93
N SER A 304 -3.05 -20.89 7.84
CA SER A 304 -4.23 -20.49 8.62
C SER A 304 -3.94 -20.62 10.11
N LEU A 305 -4.55 -19.76 10.92
CA LEU A 305 -4.50 -19.83 12.37
C LEU A 305 -5.93 -19.63 12.89
N ASP A 306 -6.42 -20.62 13.61
CA ASP A 306 -7.70 -20.59 14.30
C ASP A 306 -7.46 -20.79 15.82
N LEU A 307 -7.87 -19.80 16.60
CA LEU A 307 -7.80 -19.81 18.07
C LEU A 307 -9.21 -19.81 18.71
N GLY A 308 -10.23 -20.09 17.90
CA GLY A 308 -11.62 -19.96 18.26
C GLY A 308 -12.12 -18.52 18.11
N SER A 309 -13.43 -18.35 18.14
CA SER A 309 -14.10 -17.05 18.02
C SER A 309 -15.27 -16.95 19.00
N ASN A 310 -15.68 -15.72 19.29
CA ASN A 310 -16.83 -15.40 20.12
C ASN A 310 -17.51 -14.10 19.62
N ASP A 311 -18.45 -13.57 20.37
CA ASP A 311 -19.21 -12.38 19.99
C ASP A 311 -18.37 -11.08 19.85
N GLN A 312 -17.10 -11.07 20.26
CA GLN A 312 -16.20 -9.92 20.07
C GLN A 312 -16.01 -9.59 18.59
N ILE A 313 -16.07 -10.58 17.69
CA ILE A 313 -15.95 -10.35 16.23
C ILE A 313 -17.04 -9.41 15.67
N LYS A 314 -18.14 -9.24 16.39
CA LYS A 314 -19.24 -8.32 16.02
C LYS A 314 -18.91 -6.85 16.32
N LYS A 315 -17.86 -6.58 17.10
CA LYS A 315 -17.42 -5.21 17.41
C LYS A 315 -16.48 -4.68 16.34
N PRO A 316 -16.48 -3.35 16.07
CA PRO A 316 -15.48 -2.72 15.23
C PRO A 316 -14.05 -3.01 15.72
N THR A 317 -13.12 -3.13 14.78
CA THR A 317 -11.74 -3.53 15.07
C THR A 317 -11.05 -2.57 16.05
N ASP A 318 -11.28 -1.26 15.96
CA ASP A 318 -10.72 -0.27 16.88
C ASP A 318 -11.22 -0.44 18.32
N ARG A 319 -12.48 -0.91 18.52
CA ARG A 319 -12.99 -1.29 19.85
C ARG A 319 -12.32 -2.56 20.35
N ARG A 320 -12.22 -3.58 19.51
CA ARG A 320 -11.57 -4.84 19.86
C ARG A 320 -10.12 -4.62 20.30
N VAL A 321 -9.39 -3.75 19.60
CA VAL A 321 -7.99 -3.40 19.96
C VAL A 321 -7.91 -2.74 21.33
N ARG A 322 -8.81 -1.80 21.64
CA ARG A 322 -8.83 -1.12 22.96
C ARG A 322 -9.22 -2.03 24.11
N GLU A 323 -10.12 -2.98 23.85
CA GLU A 323 -10.67 -3.89 24.85
C GLU A 323 -9.94 -5.23 24.88
N PHE A 324 -8.86 -5.38 24.12
CA PHE A 324 -8.20 -6.66 23.89
C PHE A 324 -7.71 -7.31 25.19
N SER A 325 -8.05 -8.61 25.31
CA SER A 325 -7.46 -9.53 26.26
C SER A 325 -7.36 -10.91 25.58
N SER A 326 -6.26 -11.59 25.76
CA SER A 326 -6.02 -12.93 25.18
C SER A 326 -7.06 -13.96 25.64
N VAL A 327 -7.64 -13.78 26.82
CA VAL A 327 -8.69 -14.66 27.37
C VAL A 327 -10.06 -14.34 26.77
N THR A 328 -10.34 -13.06 26.47
CA THR A 328 -11.67 -12.60 26.05
C THR A 328 -11.84 -12.51 24.54
N ASP A 329 -10.74 -12.39 23.76
CA ASP A 329 -10.78 -12.26 22.31
C ASP A 329 -9.61 -12.99 21.62
N PRO A 330 -9.58 -14.34 21.67
CA PRO A 330 -8.50 -15.10 21.04
C PRO A 330 -8.44 -14.91 19.51
N GLN A 331 -9.59 -14.70 18.87
CA GLN A 331 -9.66 -14.47 17.42
C GLN A 331 -8.94 -13.18 17.01
N MET A 332 -8.88 -12.17 17.87
CA MET A 332 -8.12 -10.94 17.57
C MET A 332 -6.61 -11.22 17.43
N ALA A 333 -6.06 -12.17 18.20
CA ALA A 333 -4.67 -12.59 18.03
C ALA A 333 -4.45 -13.31 16.69
N ALA A 334 -5.39 -14.17 16.29
CA ALA A 334 -5.37 -14.82 14.98
C ALA A 334 -5.51 -13.80 13.83
N LEU A 335 -6.40 -12.83 13.96
CA LEU A 335 -6.55 -11.74 12.99
C LEU A 335 -5.28 -10.90 12.87
N TYR A 336 -4.65 -10.55 14.00
CA TYR A 336 -3.40 -9.77 14.01
C TYR A 336 -2.25 -10.52 13.32
N PHE A 337 -2.12 -11.82 13.58
CA PHE A 337 -1.15 -12.68 12.90
C PHE A 337 -1.41 -12.69 11.38
N GLN A 338 -2.65 -12.92 10.96
CA GLN A 338 -3.01 -12.95 9.54
C GLN A 338 -2.86 -11.56 8.88
N PHE A 339 -3.11 -10.48 9.62
CA PHE A 339 -2.89 -9.12 9.13
C PHE A 339 -1.40 -8.84 8.89
N GLY A 340 -0.50 -9.30 9.78
CA GLY A 340 0.94 -9.22 9.55
C GLY A 340 1.37 -9.93 8.26
N ARG A 341 0.86 -11.13 8.01
CA ARG A 341 1.07 -11.86 6.75
C ARG A 341 0.50 -11.13 5.54
N TYR A 342 -0.71 -10.57 5.67
CA TYR A 342 -1.33 -9.72 4.66
C TYR A 342 -0.41 -8.55 4.27
N LEU A 343 0.10 -7.81 5.25
CA LEU A 343 1.00 -6.68 5.02
C LEU A 343 2.27 -7.11 4.27
N LEU A 344 2.88 -8.23 4.64
CA LEU A 344 4.07 -8.74 3.96
C LEU A 344 3.78 -9.14 2.51
N ILE A 345 2.70 -9.89 2.27
CA ILE A 345 2.29 -10.30 0.92
C ILE A 345 1.99 -9.09 0.04
N CYS A 346 1.33 -8.06 0.59
CA CYS A 346 0.93 -6.87 -0.15
C CYS A 346 2.06 -5.86 -0.36
N SER A 347 3.11 -5.88 0.46
CA SER A 347 4.23 -4.94 0.35
C SER A 347 5.40 -5.44 -0.48
N SER A 348 5.50 -6.75 -0.75
CA SER A 348 6.60 -7.32 -1.54
C SER A 348 6.14 -8.53 -2.34
N GLN A 349 6.52 -8.59 -3.62
CA GLN A 349 6.20 -9.70 -4.51
C GLN A 349 7.42 -10.08 -5.35
N PRO A 350 7.51 -11.35 -5.82
CA PRO A 350 8.60 -11.79 -6.68
C PRO A 350 8.80 -10.88 -7.91
N GLY A 351 10.03 -10.45 -8.14
CA GLY A 351 10.42 -9.56 -9.23
C GLY A 351 10.23 -8.07 -8.95
N GLY A 352 9.78 -7.70 -7.72
CA GLY A 352 9.74 -6.34 -7.20
C GLY A 352 10.82 -6.09 -6.16
N GLN A 353 10.69 -4.98 -5.44
CA GLN A 353 11.57 -4.62 -4.32
C GLN A 353 11.13 -5.36 -3.04
N ALA A 354 12.05 -5.55 -2.11
CA ALA A 354 11.72 -6.01 -0.78
C ALA A 354 10.86 -4.96 -0.04
N ALA A 355 10.08 -5.40 0.95
CA ALA A 355 9.42 -4.47 1.87
C ALA A 355 10.47 -3.64 2.62
N ASN A 356 10.32 -2.33 2.64
CA ASN A 356 11.16 -1.44 3.43
C ASN A 356 10.59 -1.25 4.85
N LEU A 357 11.16 -0.34 5.69
CA LEU A 357 10.67 -0.10 7.06
C LEU A 357 9.20 0.38 7.12
N GLN A 358 8.65 0.89 6.03
CA GLN A 358 7.24 1.30 5.90
C GLN A 358 6.39 0.23 5.16
N GLY A 359 6.94 -0.94 4.88
CA GLY A 359 6.34 -1.90 3.95
C GLY A 359 6.35 -1.33 2.53
N ILE A 360 5.21 -0.82 2.06
CA ILE A 360 5.07 -0.05 0.81
C ILE A 360 4.26 1.25 1.05
N TRP A 361 3.74 1.47 2.26
CA TRP A 361 2.84 2.57 2.59
C TRP A 361 3.57 3.68 3.32
N ASN A 362 3.60 4.86 2.70
CA ASN A 362 4.21 6.06 3.26
C ASN A 362 3.54 7.31 2.66
N TYR A 363 3.13 8.26 3.50
CA TYR A 363 2.53 9.52 3.04
C TYR A 363 3.49 10.71 3.11
N GLN A 364 4.70 10.49 3.61
CA GLN A 364 5.67 11.55 3.87
C GLN A 364 6.77 11.57 2.80
N LEU A 365 7.38 12.73 2.58
CA LEU A 365 8.61 12.86 1.79
C LEU A 365 9.83 12.38 2.57
N ARG A 366 9.74 12.43 3.91
CA ARG A 366 10.76 11.91 4.81
C ARG A 366 10.07 11.11 5.92
N ALA A 367 9.99 9.82 5.72
CA ALA A 367 9.40 8.88 6.69
C ALA A 367 10.31 8.74 7.93
N PRO A 368 9.78 8.24 9.06
CA PRO A 368 10.62 7.82 10.17
C PRO A 368 11.72 6.87 9.69
N TRP A 369 12.97 7.12 10.11
CA TRP A 369 14.16 6.37 9.66
C TRP A 369 14.33 6.35 8.14
N ASP A 370 13.82 7.38 7.44
CA ASP A 370 13.76 7.52 5.99
C ASP A 370 13.01 6.38 5.27
N GLY A 371 12.34 5.48 5.99
CA GLY A 371 11.71 4.29 5.41
C GLY A 371 12.68 3.34 4.70
N LYS A 372 13.98 3.48 4.96
CA LYS A 372 15.05 2.80 4.23
C LYS A 372 15.25 1.35 4.65
N TYR A 373 16.10 0.65 3.94
CA TYR A 373 16.55 -0.68 4.31
C TYR A 373 17.64 -0.61 5.38
N THR A 374 17.41 -1.26 6.53
CA THR A 374 18.38 -1.39 7.61
C THR A 374 18.71 -2.87 7.83
N THR A 375 20.00 -3.20 7.96
CA THR A 375 20.47 -4.58 8.01
C THR A 375 19.93 -5.34 9.22
N ASP A 376 19.83 -4.68 10.36
CA ASP A 376 19.34 -5.27 11.63
C ASP A 376 17.89 -5.77 11.52
N ILE A 377 17.00 -4.97 10.93
CA ILE A 377 15.57 -5.33 10.81
C ILE A 377 15.30 -6.11 9.52
N LEU A 378 15.90 -5.74 8.41
CA LEU A 378 15.55 -6.29 7.09
C LEU A 378 16.40 -7.50 6.67
N SER A 379 17.43 -7.83 7.43
CA SER A 379 18.28 -8.99 7.19
C SER A 379 18.32 -9.92 8.38
N LEU A 380 18.77 -9.45 9.54
CA LEU A 380 19.05 -10.31 10.69
C LEU A 380 17.80 -10.99 11.25
N ILE A 381 16.66 -10.33 11.30
CA ILE A 381 15.41 -10.95 11.78
C ILE A 381 14.87 -12.05 10.86
N HIS A 382 15.30 -12.09 9.61
CA HIS A 382 14.89 -13.12 8.65
C HIS A 382 15.81 -14.35 8.67
N ILE A 383 16.89 -14.29 9.39
CA ILE A 383 17.76 -15.43 9.60
C ILE A 383 17.14 -16.28 10.71
N SER A 384 16.45 -17.34 10.31
CA SER A 384 15.78 -18.27 11.24
C SER A 384 16.82 -19.15 11.94
N GLU A 385 17.41 -18.61 12.95
CA GLU A 385 18.58 -19.13 13.60
C GLU A 385 18.43 -20.40 14.43
N PRO A 386 17.27 -20.69 15.05
CA PRO A 386 17.13 -21.90 15.85
C PRO A 386 17.40 -23.18 15.08
N THR A 387 17.13 -23.17 13.79
CA THR A 387 17.36 -24.35 12.93
C THR A 387 18.80 -24.47 12.43
N ARG A 388 19.60 -23.42 12.48
CA ARG A 388 21.00 -23.43 12.02
C ARG A 388 21.99 -23.74 13.11
N LEU A 389 21.67 -23.44 14.35
CA LEU A 389 22.50 -23.85 15.50
C LEU A 389 22.68 -25.37 15.57
N GLY A 390 21.69 -26.15 15.15
CA GLY A 390 21.80 -27.60 15.03
C GLY A 390 22.62 -28.09 13.83
N MET A 391 22.97 -27.22 12.89
CA MET A 391 23.78 -27.57 11.70
C MET A 391 25.25 -27.19 11.85
N ILE A 392 25.64 -26.56 12.95
CA ILE A 392 27.02 -26.16 13.26
C ILE A 392 27.68 -27.14 14.28
N SER A 393 26.94 -28.12 14.77
CA SER A 393 27.45 -29.16 15.66
C SER A 393 27.94 -30.39 14.92
#